data_e4d94f71a228b3d0e773a4af4a2b78b8
#
_entry.id   e4d94f71a228b3d0e773a4af4a2b78b8
#
_cell.length_a   1.000
_cell.length_b   1.000
_cell.length_c   1.000
_cell.angle_alpha   90.00
_cell.angle_beta   90.00
_cell.angle_gamma   90.00
#
_symmetry.space_group_name_H-M   'P 1'
#
loop_
_entity.id
_entity.type
_entity.pdbx_description
1 polymer ?
#
loop_
_entity_poly.entity_id
_entity_poly.type
_entity_poly.pdbx_seq_one_letter_code
_entity_poly.pdbx_strand_id
1 'polypeptide(L)'
;MRRPEIVEKIRKAMSVVAPTAKTILYGSEARGDARPDSDIDLLVLVNQPQLSISEEERIISPLCDIELETGVLINARVMPRSVWENRPFVTPFYINVTNEGVVL
;
A
#
# COMPACT_ATOMS: atom_id res chain seq x y z
N MET A 1 11.32 9.65 2.19
CA MET A 1 11.46 8.19 2.41
C MET A 1 12.80 7.89 3.05
N ARG A 2 12.79 7.03 4.08
CA ARG A 2 14.03 6.64 4.75
C ARG A 2 14.53 5.25 4.37
N ARG A 3 13.67 4.43 3.76
CA ARG A 3 13.99 3.06 3.34
C ARG A 3 13.65 2.87 1.86
N PRO A 4 14.26 3.65 0.97
CA PRO A 4 13.91 3.64 -0.45
C PRO A 4 14.13 2.27 -1.11
N GLU A 5 15.10 1.48 -0.64
CA GLU A 5 15.35 0.15 -1.19
C GLU A 5 14.20 -0.82 -0.90
N ILE A 6 13.54 -0.71 0.26
CA ILE A 6 12.38 -1.54 0.59
C ILE A 6 11.17 -1.07 -0.22
N VAL A 7 10.98 0.25 -0.31
CA VAL A 7 9.90 0.84 -1.11
C VAL A 7 10.01 0.42 -2.57
N GLU A 8 11.23 0.38 -3.11
CA GLU A 8 11.46 -0.07 -4.48
C GLU A 8 11.11 -1.53 -4.68
N LYS A 9 11.42 -2.41 -3.71
CA LYS A 9 10.99 -3.81 -3.74
C LYS A 9 9.46 -3.92 -3.79
N ILE A 10 8.77 -3.11 -3.00
CA ILE A 10 7.30 -3.07 -2.97
C ILE A 10 6.78 -2.62 -4.34
N ARG A 11 7.34 -1.55 -4.90
CA ARG A 11 6.91 -1.02 -6.19
C ARG A 11 7.05 -2.08 -7.29
N LYS A 12 8.18 -2.78 -7.33
CA LYS A 12 8.43 -3.83 -8.31
C LYS A 12 7.45 -5.00 -8.14
N ALA A 13 7.22 -5.43 -6.91
CA ALA A 13 6.30 -6.52 -6.62
C ALA A 13 4.88 -6.19 -7.09
N MET A 14 4.40 -4.98 -6.78
CA MET A 14 3.07 -4.54 -7.18
C MET A 14 2.95 -4.38 -8.70
N SER A 15 4.00 -3.98 -9.38
CA SER A 15 3.98 -3.87 -10.84
C SER A 15 3.82 -5.24 -11.53
N VAL A 16 4.19 -6.32 -10.85
CA VAL A 16 4.03 -7.69 -11.37
C VAL A 16 2.66 -8.27 -11.05
N VAL A 17 2.22 -8.17 -9.77
CA VAL A 17 0.98 -8.85 -9.33
C VAL A 17 -0.27 -8.01 -9.52
N ALA A 18 -0.13 -6.69 -9.57
CA ALA A 18 -1.26 -5.77 -9.70
C ALA A 18 -0.87 -4.58 -10.60
N PRO A 19 -0.53 -4.82 -11.88
CA PRO A 19 0.01 -3.77 -12.76
C PRO A 19 -0.98 -2.64 -13.05
N THR A 20 -2.29 -2.90 -12.94
CA THR A 20 -3.33 -1.89 -13.17
C THR A 20 -3.80 -1.22 -11.88
N ALA A 21 -3.34 -1.69 -10.74
CA ALA A 21 -3.72 -1.11 -9.46
C ALA A 21 -2.89 0.15 -9.18
N LYS A 22 -3.46 1.03 -8.37
CA LYS A 22 -2.75 2.20 -7.86
C LYS A 22 -2.25 1.87 -6.45
N THR A 23 -0.94 1.86 -6.26
CA THR A 23 -0.32 1.62 -4.97
C THR A 23 0.12 2.94 -4.37
N ILE A 24 -0.36 3.24 -3.16
CA ILE A 24 -0.10 4.50 -2.48
C ILE A 24 0.65 4.19 -1.17
N LEU A 25 1.81 4.81 -1.02
CA LEU A 25 2.57 4.81 0.22
C LEU A 25 2.08 5.98 1.07
N TYR A 26 1.79 5.73 2.35
CA TYR A 26 1.39 6.79 3.27
C TYR A 26 2.05 6.54 4.64
N GLY A 27 1.74 7.38 5.61
CA GLY A 27 2.30 7.24 6.95
C GLY A 27 3.75 7.72 7.07
N SER A 28 4.46 7.22 8.07
CA SER A 28 5.78 7.73 8.43
C SER A 28 6.82 7.58 7.33
N GLU A 29 6.77 6.50 6.56
CA GLU A 29 7.72 6.30 5.46
C GLU A 29 7.52 7.35 4.36
N ALA A 30 6.26 7.64 4.02
CA ALA A 30 5.93 8.66 3.02
C ALA A 30 6.32 10.06 3.49
N ARG A 31 6.13 10.36 4.78
CA ARG A 31 6.51 11.66 5.37
C ARG A 31 8.02 11.82 5.52
N GLY A 32 8.78 10.73 5.53
CA GLY A 32 10.23 10.76 5.73
C GLY A 32 10.65 10.79 7.20
N ASP A 33 9.73 10.54 8.14
CA ASP A 33 10.01 10.51 9.57
C ASP A 33 9.98 9.10 10.16
N ALA A 34 10.01 8.06 9.31
CA ALA A 34 10.03 6.67 9.76
C ALA A 34 11.29 6.35 10.56
N ARG A 35 11.11 5.56 11.62
CA ARG A 35 12.23 4.95 12.35
C ARG A 35 12.53 3.57 11.74
N PRO A 36 13.70 2.98 12.04
CA PRO A 36 14.03 1.65 11.51
C PRO A 36 13.00 0.58 11.84
N ASP A 37 12.28 0.70 12.96
CA ASP A 37 11.26 -0.23 13.41
C ASP A 37 9.83 0.19 13.02
N SER A 38 9.66 1.29 12.31
CA SER A 38 8.33 1.73 11.86
C SER A 38 7.79 0.83 10.75
N ASP A 39 6.48 0.56 10.81
CA ASP A 39 5.79 -0.17 9.75
C ASP A 39 5.74 0.68 8.47
N ILE A 40 5.61 0.01 7.33
CA ILE A 40 5.35 0.67 6.05
C ILE A 40 3.86 0.52 5.75
N ASP A 41 3.19 1.64 5.50
CA ASP A 41 1.75 1.67 5.27
C ASP A 41 1.44 1.84 3.79
N LEU A 42 0.63 0.93 3.24
CA LEU A 42 0.26 0.91 1.83
C LEU A 42 -1.26 0.84 1.66
N LEU A 43 -1.74 1.52 0.62
CA LEU A 43 -3.10 1.37 0.13
C LEU A 43 -3.01 0.93 -1.34
N VAL A 44 -3.61 -0.21 -1.66
CA VAL A 44 -3.63 -0.75 -3.02
C VAL A 44 -5.05 -0.66 -3.55
N LEU A 45 -5.27 0.17 -4.56
CA LEU A 45 -6.58 0.39 -5.17
C LEU A 45 -6.65 -0.38 -6.48
N VAL A 46 -7.50 -1.42 -6.50
CA VAL A 46 -7.67 -2.25 -7.69
C VAL A 46 -8.81 -1.73 -8.57
N ASN A 47 -8.72 -2.00 -9.87
CA ASN A 47 -9.71 -1.48 -10.83
C ASN A 47 -11.01 -2.26 -10.86
N GLN A 48 -10.99 -3.55 -10.50
CA GLN A 48 -12.19 -4.35 -10.50
C GLN A 48 -13.16 -3.88 -9.40
N PRO A 49 -14.48 -3.94 -9.66
CA PRO A 49 -15.48 -3.44 -8.71
C PRO A 49 -15.61 -4.27 -7.44
N GLN A 50 -15.14 -5.52 -7.48
CA GLN A 50 -15.15 -6.43 -6.34
C GLN A 50 -13.78 -7.09 -6.22
N LEU A 51 -13.40 -7.41 -4.98
CA LEU A 51 -12.14 -8.05 -4.67
C LEU A 51 -12.41 -9.39 -3.99
N SER A 52 -12.02 -10.48 -4.65
CA SER A 52 -12.13 -11.81 -4.06
C SER A 52 -11.01 -12.04 -3.06
N ILE A 53 -11.21 -13.02 -2.16
CA ILE A 53 -10.19 -13.40 -1.18
C ILE A 53 -8.91 -13.88 -1.88
N SER A 54 -9.04 -14.66 -2.94
CA SER A 54 -7.87 -15.17 -3.66
C SER A 54 -7.09 -14.07 -4.39
N GLU A 55 -7.78 -13.06 -4.90
CA GLU A 55 -7.11 -11.90 -5.51
C GLU A 55 -6.38 -11.07 -4.48
N GLU A 56 -6.99 -10.86 -3.31
CA GLU A 56 -6.36 -10.14 -2.21
C GLU A 56 -5.11 -10.89 -1.74
N GLU A 57 -5.20 -12.20 -1.55
CA GLU A 57 -4.06 -13.02 -1.15
C GLU A 57 -2.93 -12.96 -2.17
N ARG A 58 -3.25 -12.98 -3.45
CA ARG A 58 -2.26 -12.89 -4.52
C ARG A 58 -1.48 -11.57 -4.47
N ILE A 59 -2.15 -10.48 -4.08
CA ILE A 59 -1.53 -9.16 -3.95
C ILE A 59 -0.71 -9.07 -2.67
N ILE A 60 -1.23 -9.60 -1.57
CA ILE A 60 -0.58 -9.53 -0.25
C ILE A 60 0.63 -10.46 -0.15
N SER A 61 0.59 -11.62 -0.80
CA SER A 61 1.64 -12.64 -0.68
C SER A 61 3.06 -12.12 -0.94
N PRO A 62 3.34 -11.38 -2.04
CA PRO A 62 4.70 -10.86 -2.25
C PRO A 62 5.11 -9.82 -1.20
N LEU A 63 4.16 -9.13 -0.58
CA LEU A 63 4.46 -8.20 0.51
C LEU A 63 4.89 -8.96 1.77
N CYS A 64 4.29 -10.11 2.03
CA CYS A 64 4.72 -10.98 3.13
C CYS A 64 6.15 -11.48 2.91
N ASP A 65 6.53 -11.80 1.67
CA ASP A 65 7.89 -12.20 1.34
C ASP A 65 8.89 -11.07 1.63
N ILE A 66 8.52 -9.85 1.32
CA ILE A 66 9.36 -8.67 1.62
C ILE A 66 9.49 -8.46 3.12
N GLU A 67 8.41 -8.66 3.90
CA GLU A 67 8.47 -8.59 5.36
C GLU A 67 9.47 -9.60 5.93
N LEU A 68 9.42 -10.84 5.43
CA LEU A 68 10.35 -11.90 5.87
C LEU A 68 11.80 -11.59 5.49
N GLU A 69 12.00 -11.02 4.32
CA GLU A 69 13.34 -10.70 3.83
C GLU A 69 13.95 -9.51 4.57
N THR A 70 13.16 -8.50 4.87
CA THR A 70 13.66 -7.22 5.40
C THR A 70 13.49 -7.07 6.91
N GLY A 71 12.59 -7.84 7.52
CA GLY A 71 12.24 -7.68 8.94
C GLY A 71 11.34 -6.47 9.21
N VAL A 72 10.84 -5.79 8.18
CA VAL A 72 9.97 -4.62 8.29
C VAL A 72 8.54 -5.02 8.01
N LEU A 73 7.61 -4.70 8.92
CA LEU A 73 6.20 -4.98 8.73
C LEU A 73 5.59 -4.05 7.68
N ILE A 74 4.73 -4.61 6.84
CA ILE A 74 4.03 -3.88 5.79
C ILE A 74 2.53 -3.98 6.05
N ASN A 75 1.91 -2.87 6.41
CA ASN A 75 0.47 -2.79 6.62
C ASN A 75 -0.18 -2.40 5.30
N ALA A 76 -0.72 -3.37 4.59
CA ALA A 76 -1.34 -3.13 3.29
C ALA A 76 -2.85 -3.28 3.40
N ARG A 77 -3.58 -2.30 2.86
CA ARG A 77 -5.01 -2.38 2.65
C ARG A 77 -5.25 -2.47 1.15
N VAL A 78 -6.05 -3.44 0.75
CA VAL A 78 -6.43 -3.62 -0.66
C VAL A 78 -7.93 -3.42 -0.78
N MET A 79 -8.34 -2.56 -1.69
CA MET A 79 -9.76 -2.31 -1.91
C MET A 79 -10.03 -1.89 -3.35
N PRO A 80 -11.26 -2.07 -3.85
CA PRO A 80 -11.62 -1.51 -5.14
C PRO A 80 -11.51 0.02 -5.13
N ARG A 81 -11.01 0.57 -6.24
CA ARG A 81 -10.89 2.03 -6.40
C ARG A 81 -12.25 2.72 -6.23
N SER A 82 -13.32 2.10 -6.72
CA SER A 82 -14.67 2.65 -6.61
C SER A 82 -15.12 2.82 -5.15
N VAL A 83 -14.72 1.90 -4.28
CA VAL A 83 -15.01 2.00 -2.84
C VAL A 83 -14.27 3.18 -2.22
N TRP A 84 -13.02 3.39 -2.61
CA TRP A 84 -12.22 4.52 -2.11
C TRP A 84 -12.77 5.86 -2.59
N GLU A 85 -13.14 5.96 -3.85
CA GLU A 85 -13.58 7.20 -4.49
C GLU A 85 -15.01 7.59 -4.13
N ASN A 86 -15.90 6.63 -3.86
CA ASN A 86 -17.34 6.86 -3.63
C ASN A 86 -17.75 6.66 -2.18
N ARG A 87 -16.90 7.03 -1.24
CA ARG A 87 -17.23 6.90 0.18
C ARG A 87 -18.22 7.99 0.63
N PRO A 88 -19.14 7.66 1.54
CA PRO A 88 -20.19 8.62 1.96
C PRO A 88 -19.67 9.73 2.86
N PHE A 89 -18.55 9.55 3.54
CA PHE A 89 -17.95 10.62 4.36
C PHE A 89 -16.44 10.61 4.26
N VAL A 90 -15.86 11.77 4.62
CA VAL A 90 -14.42 11.96 4.70
C VAL A 90 -13.96 11.56 6.10
N THR A 91 -13.09 10.57 6.20
CA THR A 91 -12.51 10.10 7.45
C THR A 91 -11.10 10.69 7.64
N PRO A 92 -10.57 10.71 8.89
CA PRO A 92 -9.17 11.08 9.10
C PRO A 92 -8.19 10.25 8.27
N PHE A 93 -8.46 8.96 8.12
CA PHE A 93 -7.64 8.06 7.28
C PHE A 93 -7.61 8.55 5.83
N TYR A 94 -8.78 8.87 5.26
CA TYR A 94 -8.87 9.38 3.89
C TYR A 94 -8.09 10.69 3.73
N ILE A 95 -8.24 11.61 4.67
CA ILE A 95 -7.55 12.90 4.66
C ILE A 95 -6.03 12.69 4.69
N ASN A 96 -5.55 11.83 5.58
CA ASN A 96 -4.12 11.57 5.73
C ASN A 96 -3.51 10.96 4.46
N VAL A 97 -4.18 9.97 3.88
CA VAL A 97 -3.71 9.34 2.64
C VAL A 97 -3.69 10.35 1.48
N THR A 98 -4.73 11.17 1.38
CA THR A 98 -4.84 12.17 0.31
C THR A 98 -3.74 13.24 0.44
N ASN A 99 -3.44 13.67 1.66
CA ASN A 99 -2.47 14.75 1.90
C ASN A 99 -1.01 14.27 1.84
N GLU A 100 -0.70 13.08 2.33
CA GLU A 100 0.68 12.61 2.44
C GLU A 100 1.03 11.44 1.54
N GLY A 101 0.06 10.87 0.83
CA GLY A 101 0.26 9.69 0.01
C GLY A 101 1.18 9.92 -1.18
N VAL A 102 2.05 8.95 -1.45
CA VAL A 102 2.96 8.93 -2.60
C VAL A 102 2.58 7.75 -3.47
N VAL A 103 2.25 8.01 -4.72
CA VAL A 103 1.92 6.95 -5.68
C VAL A 103 3.22 6.28 -6.13
N LEU A 104 3.28 4.97 -5.97
CA LEU A 104 4.45 4.19 -6.35
C LEU A 104 4.43 3.74 -7.81
#